data_3f9d4d694638321a0cc8b65eeffa66bf
#
_entry.id   3f9d4d694638321a0cc8b65eeffa66bf
#
_cell.length_a   1.000
_cell.length_b   1.000
_cell.length_c   1.000
_cell.angle_alpha   90.00
_cell.angle_beta   90.00
_cell.angle_gamma   90.00
#
_symmetry.space_group_name_H-M   'P 1'
#
loop_
_entity.id
_entity.type
_entity.pdbx_description
1 polymer ?
#
loop_
_entity_poly.entity_id
_entity_poly.type
_entity_poly.pdbx_seq_one_letter_code
_entity_poly.pdbx_strand_id
1 'polypeptide(L)'
;MRHPVRTLLLTCVCILVACKPRDPWITPTPIPPGYDFPGSREEIQQWADAWNTARITPKAWNLWAGLHADSGQVYPGTGLPMPIWDTWNGEELFPAPDQPTPDVSRRKATHGFHGPRQFHHPAGSGPVVTPTDQLVSFNKFNPEMAAYLTQGHPAAPGGPSFFYNRFTSLADLNSQWPANTPTAQRTVQQAPYTAPSAGNRGSAAMELKPVLYLVKKQKPTPVPVWRGLAGSVNSDTTCTPEQQEADKCHPTPSLWLTCAIVDPTAPADAPIEEATPEQIQGVAPLIDQVNSAHPGSAILSCEHYLHTPLSALYSFQMTADEAKAFNSTNIEGLQAEAGDYAVLTAMHVNTKELANWTWQTFWWQPGSDAPDDFPGSKKGMTDKVTGAGRNYAMCTAYNQTQGRGSSKMTVCFNPYLETSPNIPLGVQSNCMTCHGTAAVASAFANTASSPPATWVLQTPSYPCDYKAPINFATYPWFTGFTTTDFSWAIPADPQPLPQNPNNLPSPATLNCP
;
A
#
# COMPACT_ATOMS: atom_id res chain seq x y z
N MET A 1 55.69 -33.37 -62.50
CA MET A 1 54.94 -33.92 -61.40
C MET A 1 54.51 -32.77 -60.50
N ARG A 2 53.22 -32.44 -60.50
CA ARG A 2 52.65 -31.32 -59.67
C ARG A 2 51.79 -31.97 -58.57
N HIS A 3 52.14 -31.70 -57.28
CA HIS A 3 51.36 -32.13 -56.13
C HIS A 3 50.30 -31.06 -55.80
N PRO A 4 49.04 -31.42 -55.54
CA PRO A 4 48.06 -30.44 -55.05
C PRO A 4 48.16 -30.31 -53.52
N VAL A 5 48.28 -29.07 -53.06
CA VAL A 5 48.16 -28.68 -51.65
C VAL A 5 46.67 -28.71 -51.28
N ARG A 6 46.29 -29.56 -50.35
CA ARG A 6 44.93 -29.55 -49.76
C ARG A 6 44.92 -28.54 -48.60
N THR A 7 44.23 -27.44 -48.77
CA THR A 7 43.93 -26.49 -47.71
C THR A 7 42.77 -27.04 -46.85
N LEU A 8 43.08 -27.31 -45.60
CA LEU A 8 42.08 -27.74 -44.60
C LEU A 8 41.48 -26.45 -44.00
N LEU A 9 40.20 -26.14 -44.31
CA LEU A 9 39.44 -25.08 -43.66
C LEU A 9 38.93 -25.60 -42.31
N LEU A 10 39.50 -25.11 -41.23
CA LEU A 10 39.03 -25.32 -39.86
C LEU A 10 37.89 -24.34 -39.59
N THR A 11 36.63 -24.81 -39.60
CA THR A 11 35.45 -24.00 -39.22
C THR A 11 35.35 -24.01 -37.70
N CYS A 12 35.80 -22.93 -37.06
CA CYS A 12 35.51 -22.69 -35.63
C CYS A 12 34.04 -22.35 -35.45
N VAL A 13 33.25 -23.29 -34.96
CA VAL A 13 31.90 -23.04 -34.49
C VAL A 13 32.00 -22.42 -33.11
N CYS A 14 31.90 -21.09 -33.02
CA CYS A 14 31.70 -20.39 -31.74
C CYS A 14 30.29 -20.70 -31.24
N ILE A 15 30.18 -21.61 -30.28
CA ILE A 15 28.95 -21.79 -29.51
C ILE A 15 28.78 -20.54 -28.63
N LEU A 16 27.98 -19.62 -29.09
CA LEU A 16 27.48 -18.54 -28.25
C LEU A 16 26.56 -19.17 -27.18
N VAL A 17 27.13 -19.51 -26.03
CA VAL A 17 26.36 -19.77 -24.82
C VAL A 17 25.70 -18.41 -24.50
N ALA A 18 24.43 -18.28 -24.85
CA ALA A 18 23.63 -17.16 -24.41
C ALA A 18 23.55 -17.25 -22.86
N CYS A 19 24.45 -16.53 -22.20
CA CYS A 19 24.28 -16.25 -20.78
C CYS A 19 22.90 -15.60 -20.63
N LYS A 20 21.95 -16.30 -20.00
CA LYS A 20 20.74 -15.62 -19.52
C LYS A 20 21.22 -14.39 -18.72
N PRO A 21 20.76 -13.19 -19.06
CA PRO A 21 21.10 -12.04 -18.25
C PRO A 21 20.68 -12.39 -16.82
N ARG A 22 21.62 -12.30 -15.88
CA ARG A 22 21.29 -12.36 -14.46
C ARG A 22 20.31 -11.22 -14.21
N ASP A 23 19.18 -11.51 -13.51
CA ASP A 23 18.30 -10.46 -13.07
C ASP A 23 19.14 -9.39 -12.37
N PRO A 24 19.09 -8.16 -12.85
CA PRO A 24 19.93 -7.11 -12.29
C PRO A 24 19.50 -6.86 -10.84
N TRP A 25 20.47 -6.73 -9.96
CA TRP A 25 20.23 -6.35 -8.58
C TRP A 25 20.04 -4.85 -8.47
N ILE A 26 19.06 -4.46 -7.66
CA ILE A 26 18.77 -3.07 -7.30
C ILE A 26 19.30 -2.83 -5.89
N THR A 27 19.95 -1.69 -5.67
CA THR A 27 20.45 -1.28 -4.36
C THR A 27 19.41 -0.38 -3.68
N PRO A 28 18.82 -0.77 -2.54
CA PRO A 28 17.91 0.09 -1.81
C PRO A 28 18.56 1.42 -1.43
N THR A 29 17.96 2.52 -1.85
CA THR A 29 18.53 3.88 -1.72
C THR A 29 17.73 4.67 -0.69
N PRO A 30 18.35 5.28 0.34
CA PRO A 30 17.63 6.10 1.31
C PRO A 30 17.19 7.43 0.67
N ILE A 31 16.16 8.07 1.26
CA ILE A 31 15.76 9.42 0.87
C ILE A 31 16.92 10.38 1.15
N PRO A 32 17.34 11.18 0.17
CA PRO A 32 18.46 12.11 0.35
C PRO A 32 18.09 13.26 1.30
N PRO A 33 19.09 13.95 1.88
CA PRO A 33 18.85 15.14 2.67
C PRO A 33 18.08 16.22 1.91
N GLY A 34 17.29 17.02 2.63
CA GLY A 34 16.56 18.14 2.04
C GLY A 34 15.06 17.91 1.85
N TYR A 35 14.56 16.72 2.16
CA TYR A 35 13.12 16.39 2.07
C TYR A 35 12.41 16.31 3.43
N ASP A 36 12.97 16.94 4.47
CA ASP A 36 12.43 16.97 5.83
C ASP A 36 12.19 15.59 6.46
N PHE A 37 13.00 14.62 6.05
CA PHE A 37 12.92 13.25 6.54
C PHE A 37 14.32 12.69 6.89
N PRO A 38 14.49 12.01 8.05
CA PRO A 38 13.59 12.08 9.19
C PRO A 38 13.63 13.48 9.83
N GLY A 39 12.46 13.95 10.29
CA GLY A 39 12.32 15.23 10.96
C GLY A 39 12.62 15.18 12.47
N SER A 40 12.50 16.31 13.14
CA SER A 40 12.54 16.41 14.59
C SER A 40 11.29 15.76 15.20
N ARG A 41 11.48 14.70 15.97
CA ARG A 41 10.37 13.98 16.62
C ARG A 41 9.58 14.88 17.58
N GLU A 42 10.27 15.73 18.32
CA GLU A 42 9.64 16.65 19.26
C GLU A 42 8.74 17.65 18.51
N GLU A 43 9.24 18.25 17.44
CA GLU A 43 8.45 19.21 16.65
C GLU A 43 7.24 18.53 15.99
N ILE A 44 7.43 17.35 15.41
CA ILE A 44 6.34 16.60 14.76
C ILE A 44 5.25 16.24 15.80
N GLN A 45 5.65 15.85 17.02
CA GLN A 45 4.70 15.57 18.09
C GLN A 45 3.94 16.83 18.51
N GLN A 46 4.63 17.97 18.62
CA GLN A 46 3.97 19.25 18.91
C GLN A 46 2.97 19.64 17.81
N TRP A 47 3.31 19.42 16.53
CA TRP A 47 2.39 19.70 15.43
C TRP A 47 1.17 18.77 15.46
N ALA A 48 1.37 17.49 15.75
CA ALA A 48 0.29 16.51 15.88
C ALA A 48 -0.64 16.86 17.06
N ASP A 49 -0.07 17.19 18.21
CA ASP A 49 -0.82 17.56 19.42
C ASP A 49 -1.62 18.87 19.22
N ALA A 50 -1.09 19.82 18.47
CA ALA A 50 -1.73 21.10 18.18
C ALA A 50 -2.61 21.09 16.91
N TRP A 51 -2.71 19.95 16.19
CA TRP A 51 -3.40 19.90 14.88
C TRP A 51 -2.86 20.96 13.89
N ASN A 52 -1.54 21.12 13.85
CA ASN A 52 -0.90 22.13 13.01
C ASN A 52 -0.74 21.63 11.55
N THR A 53 -1.85 21.65 10.81
CA THR A 53 -1.87 21.20 9.41
C THR A 53 -0.96 22.04 8.52
N ALA A 54 -0.73 23.32 8.86
CA ALA A 54 0.17 24.20 8.11
C ALA A 54 1.64 23.74 8.16
N ARG A 55 2.01 22.91 9.13
CA ARG A 55 3.34 22.28 9.23
C ARG A 55 3.33 20.83 8.74
N ILE A 56 2.29 20.09 9.09
CA ILE A 56 2.16 18.66 8.74
C ILE A 56 2.08 18.48 7.23
N THR A 57 1.23 19.26 6.57
CA THR A 57 0.96 19.10 5.13
C THR A 57 2.18 19.33 4.25
N PRO A 58 2.95 20.42 4.37
CA PRO A 58 4.17 20.60 3.58
C PRO A 58 5.23 19.53 3.85
N LYS A 59 5.35 19.07 5.12
CA LYS A 59 6.25 17.98 5.46
C LYS A 59 5.90 16.69 4.70
N ALA A 60 4.62 16.32 4.66
CA ALA A 60 4.16 15.14 3.93
C ALA A 60 4.41 15.27 2.42
N TRP A 61 4.22 16.46 1.84
CA TRP A 61 4.55 16.72 0.44
C TRP A 61 6.06 16.67 0.16
N ASN A 62 6.90 17.15 1.08
CA ASN A 62 8.34 17.01 0.95
C ASN A 62 8.76 15.54 1.02
N LEU A 63 8.14 14.74 1.89
CA LEU A 63 8.35 13.31 1.93
C LEU A 63 7.98 12.64 0.60
N TRP A 64 6.80 12.99 0.04
CA TRP A 64 6.37 12.53 -1.29
C TRP A 64 7.39 12.84 -2.38
N ALA A 65 7.88 14.07 -2.41
CA ALA A 65 8.92 14.47 -3.35
C ALA A 65 10.21 13.66 -3.18
N GLY A 66 10.61 13.40 -1.93
CA GLY A 66 11.81 12.58 -1.63
C GLY A 66 11.67 11.12 -2.03
N LEU A 67 10.48 10.54 -1.89
CA LEU A 67 10.18 9.19 -2.35
C LEU A 67 10.32 9.05 -3.86
N HIS A 68 9.93 10.08 -4.60
CA HIS A 68 9.93 10.10 -6.06
C HIS A 68 11.16 10.77 -6.67
N ALA A 69 12.14 11.16 -5.86
CA ALA A 69 13.42 11.62 -6.36
C ALA A 69 14.14 10.50 -7.13
N ASP A 70 14.98 10.89 -8.09
CA ASP A 70 15.79 9.94 -8.87
C ASP A 70 16.76 9.20 -7.95
N SER A 71 16.73 7.89 -7.98
CA SER A 71 17.64 7.04 -7.22
C SER A 71 19.03 6.92 -7.86
N GLY A 72 19.22 7.42 -9.08
CA GLY A 72 20.39 7.16 -9.92
C GLY A 72 20.42 5.74 -10.51
N GLN A 73 19.39 4.95 -10.32
CA GLN A 73 19.22 3.62 -10.88
C GLN A 73 18.11 3.63 -11.95
N VAL A 74 18.10 2.61 -12.80
CA VAL A 74 17.14 2.50 -13.89
C VAL A 74 16.40 1.17 -13.83
N TYR A 75 15.18 1.15 -14.34
CA TYR A 75 14.45 -0.08 -14.53
C TYR A 75 15.15 -0.99 -15.53
N PRO A 76 15.44 -2.24 -15.17
CA PRO A 76 16.05 -3.19 -16.09
C PRO A 76 15.16 -3.44 -17.31
N GLY A 77 15.78 -3.42 -18.49
CA GLY A 77 15.08 -3.64 -19.75
C GLY A 77 14.50 -2.40 -20.42
N THR A 78 14.13 -1.35 -19.68
CA THR A 78 13.63 -0.09 -20.24
C THR A 78 14.63 1.05 -20.18
N GLY A 79 15.54 1.03 -19.19
CA GLY A 79 16.48 2.12 -18.95
C GLY A 79 15.82 3.40 -18.39
N LEU A 80 14.55 3.38 -18.05
CA LEU A 80 13.86 4.52 -17.44
C LEU A 80 14.34 4.74 -16.00
N PRO A 81 14.46 5.99 -15.53
CA PRO A 81 14.85 6.30 -14.16
C PRO A 81 13.92 5.63 -13.14
N MET A 82 14.52 5.08 -12.09
CA MET A 82 13.78 4.44 -11.00
C MET A 82 13.68 5.41 -9.82
N PRO A 83 12.48 5.67 -9.28
CA PRO A 83 12.33 6.49 -8.08
C PRO A 83 12.90 5.77 -6.85
N ILE A 84 13.28 6.54 -5.83
CA ILE A 84 13.87 6.03 -4.60
C ILE A 84 13.02 4.95 -3.96
N TRP A 85 11.71 5.19 -3.78
CA TRP A 85 10.82 4.24 -3.12
C TRP A 85 10.81 2.88 -3.79
N ASP A 86 10.97 2.83 -5.12
CA ASP A 86 10.90 1.57 -5.85
C ASP A 86 12.21 0.78 -5.80
N THR A 87 13.29 1.38 -5.31
CA THR A 87 14.53 0.64 -5.03
C THR A 87 14.43 -0.24 -3.77
N TRP A 88 13.47 -0.03 -2.90
CA TRP A 88 13.39 -0.65 -1.57
C TRP A 88 12.97 -2.11 -1.61
N ASN A 89 13.37 -2.84 -0.57
CA ASN A 89 12.97 -4.23 -0.37
C ASN A 89 11.43 -4.34 -0.19
N GLY A 90 10.89 -5.46 -0.58
CA GLY A 90 9.46 -5.75 -0.51
C GLY A 90 9.16 -7.06 0.20
N GLU A 91 8.24 -7.83 -0.36
CA GLU A 91 7.76 -9.10 0.19
C GLU A 91 8.86 -10.16 0.37
N GLU A 92 9.98 -10.03 -0.35
CA GLU A 92 11.14 -10.90 -0.19
C GLU A 92 11.78 -10.83 1.19
N LEU A 93 11.44 -9.81 2.00
CA LEU A 93 11.88 -9.75 3.40
C LEU A 93 11.24 -10.81 4.29
N PHE A 94 10.13 -11.41 3.87
CA PHE A 94 9.37 -12.40 4.62
C PHE A 94 9.55 -13.80 4.03
N PRO A 95 10.74 -14.41 4.22
CA PRO A 95 11.03 -15.71 3.65
C PRO A 95 10.23 -16.82 4.36
N ALA A 96 10.03 -17.93 3.66
CA ALA A 96 9.51 -19.15 4.28
C ALA A 96 10.37 -19.56 5.51
N PRO A 97 9.81 -20.29 6.49
CA PRO A 97 10.49 -20.59 7.75
C PRO A 97 11.87 -21.25 7.64
N ASP A 98 12.06 -22.04 6.58
CA ASP A 98 13.28 -22.79 6.28
C ASP A 98 14.30 -22.02 5.41
N GLN A 99 13.93 -20.85 4.94
CA GLN A 99 14.77 -20.04 4.07
C GLN A 99 15.74 -19.15 4.87
N PRO A 100 16.92 -18.83 4.32
CA PRO A 100 17.87 -17.93 4.98
C PRO A 100 17.31 -16.53 5.10
N THR A 101 17.88 -15.75 6.03
CA THR A 101 17.60 -14.30 6.15
C THR A 101 17.97 -13.59 4.84
N PRO A 102 17.07 -12.76 4.29
CA PRO A 102 17.33 -12.03 3.05
C PRO A 102 18.51 -11.07 3.16
N ASP A 103 19.21 -10.88 2.07
CA ASP A 103 20.24 -9.83 1.94
C ASP A 103 19.54 -8.49 1.65
N VAL A 104 19.41 -7.65 2.67
CA VAL A 104 18.73 -6.36 2.57
C VAL A 104 19.53 -5.29 1.82
N SER A 105 20.80 -5.54 1.51
CA SER A 105 21.65 -4.60 0.75
C SER A 105 21.30 -4.53 -0.73
N ARG A 106 20.47 -5.45 -1.21
CA ARG A 106 20.05 -5.58 -2.60
C ARG A 106 18.73 -6.32 -2.72
N ARG A 107 17.97 -6.03 -3.75
CA ARG A 107 16.76 -6.77 -4.12
C ARG A 107 16.75 -7.20 -5.58
N LYS A 108 15.90 -8.13 -5.93
CA LYS A 108 15.61 -8.43 -7.33
C LYS A 108 14.81 -7.29 -7.95
N ALA A 109 14.94 -7.12 -9.26
CA ALA A 109 14.21 -6.08 -9.99
C ALA A 109 12.69 -6.30 -10.05
N THR A 110 12.23 -7.54 -9.91
CA THR A 110 10.82 -7.93 -10.01
C THR A 110 10.01 -7.50 -8.79
N HIS A 111 8.74 -7.13 -9.01
CA HIS A 111 7.80 -6.77 -7.96
C HIS A 111 6.98 -7.98 -7.51
N GLY A 112 6.77 -8.09 -6.19
CA GLY A 112 5.92 -9.13 -5.59
C GLY A 112 4.46 -8.68 -5.52
N PHE A 113 3.75 -8.71 -6.64
CA PHE A 113 2.36 -8.29 -6.69
C PHE A 113 1.42 -9.15 -5.87
N HIS A 114 0.49 -8.51 -5.18
CA HIS A 114 -0.67 -9.15 -4.55
C HIS A 114 -1.90 -8.24 -4.62
N GLY A 115 -3.09 -8.79 -4.44
CA GLY A 115 -4.29 -7.99 -4.30
C GLY A 115 -4.25 -7.16 -3.01
N PRO A 116 -4.86 -5.96 -3.00
CA PRO A 116 -4.98 -5.20 -1.75
C PRO A 116 -5.76 -6.01 -0.73
N ARG A 117 -5.17 -6.21 0.45
CA ARG A 117 -5.77 -7.03 1.51
C ARG A 117 -6.56 -6.20 2.53
N GLN A 118 -6.76 -4.92 2.29
CA GLN A 118 -7.63 -4.09 3.09
C GLN A 118 -9.04 -4.65 3.02
N PHE A 119 -9.71 -4.71 4.15
CA PHE A 119 -11.10 -5.18 4.26
C PHE A 119 -11.39 -6.62 3.83
N HIS A 120 -10.39 -7.44 3.53
CA HIS A 120 -10.52 -8.90 3.51
C HIS A 120 -10.65 -9.44 4.93
N HIS A 121 -11.57 -8.86 5.68
CA HIS A 121 -11.90 -9.39 6.99
C HIS A 121 -12.82 -10.58 6.81
N PRO A 122 -12.61 -11.67 7.52
CA PRO A 122 -13.66 -12.65 7.69
C PRO A 122 -14.75 -12.00 8.54
N ALA A 123 -15.55 -11.12 7.93
CA ALA A 123 -16.83 -10.75 8.47
C ALA A 123 -17.60 -12.04 8.61
N GLY A 124 -18.12 -12.31 9.79
CA GLY A 124 -18.85 -13.52 10.05
C GLY A 124 -19.91 -13.73 8.97
N SER A 125 -19.94 -14.93 8.40
CA SER A 125 -21.03 -15.52 7.61
C SER A 125 -21.55 -14.81 6.35
N GLY A 126 -20.93 -13.77 5.84
CA GLY A 126 -21.23 -13.20 4.52
C GLY A 126 -20.36 -13.83 3.42
N PRO A 127 -20.85 -13.90 2.16
CA PRO A 127 -19.98 -14.27 1.05
C PRO A 127 -18.79 -13.31 1.02
N VAL A 128 -17.58 -13.85 0.83
CA VAL A 128 -16.40 -13.06 0.56
C VAL A 128 -16.70 -12.27 -0.72
N VAL A 129 -16.97 -10.98 -0.58
CA VAL A 129 -17.11 -10.13 -1.75
C VAL A 129 -15.71 -9.96 -2.29
N THR A 130 -15.42 -10.60 -3.40
CA THR A 130 -14.20 -10.39 -4.17
C THR A 130 -14.15 -8.93 -4.56
N PRO A 131 -13.02 -8.23 -4.37
CA PRO A 131 -12.89 -6.88 -4.87
C PRO A 131 -13.15 -6.85 -6.36
N THR A 132 -14.06 -6.01 -6.80
CA THR A 132 -14.38 -5.80 -8.22
C THR A 132 -13.37 -4.88 -8.91
N ASP A 133 -12.34 -4.43 -8.20
CA ASP A 133 -11.40 -3.45 -8.69
C ASP A 133 -10.11 -4.08 -9.22
N GLN A 134 -9.56 -3.52 -10.28
CA GLN A 134 -8.30 -3.96 -10.91
C GLN A 134 -7.05 -3.58 -10.09
N LEU A 135 -7.21 -3.44 -8.78
CA LEU A 135 -6.14 -2.97 -7.92
C LEU A 135 -5.15 -4.08 -7.61
N VAL A 136 -3.90 -3.79 -7.84
CA VAL A 136 -2.76 -4.62 -7.45
C VAL A 136 -1.82 -3.81 -6.58
N SER A 137 -1.25 -4.43 -5.58
CA SER A 137 -0.34 -3.77 -4.66
C SER A 137 0.85 -4.66 -4.27
N PHE A 138 1.78 -4.09 -3.52
CA PHE A 138 2.86 -4.76 -2.80
C PHE A 138 3.32 -3.88 -1.64
N ASN A 139 4.08 -4.42 -0.71
CA ASN A 139 4.69 -3.62 0.34
C ASN A 139 6.14 -3.27 -0.01
N LYS A 140 6.62 -2.14 0.52
CA LYS A 140 8.00 -1.70 0.43
C LYS A 140 8.48 -1.22 1.79
N PHE A 141 9.71 -1.56 2.12
CA PHE A 141 10.37 -1.23 3.37
C PHE A 141 11.69 -0.52 3.05
N ASN A 142 11.87 0.67 3.56
CA ASN A 142 13.11 1.40 3.34
C ASN A 142 14.29 0.70 4.01
N PRO A 143 15.55 1.08 3.69
CA PRO A 143 16.75 0.39 4.21
C PRO A 143 16.79 0.25 5.75
N GLU A 144 16.34 1.28 6.50
CA GLU A 144 16.33 1.23 7.96
C GLU A 144 15.30 0.23 8.49
N MET A 145 14.10 0.23 7.95
CA MET A 145 13.06 -0.73 8.32
C MET A 145 13.45 -2.16 7.95
N ALA A 146 13.94 -2.37 6.74
CA ALA A 146 14.39 -3.68 6.26
C ALA A 146 15.50 -4.27 7.14
N ALA A 147 16.50 -3.46 7.49
CA ALA A 147 17.57 -3.86 8.41
C ALA A 147 17.02 -4.23 9.79
N TYR A 148 16.10 -3.44 10.32
CA TYR A 148 15.50 -3.69 11.63
C TYR A 148 14.67 -4.99 11.65
N LEU A 149 13.84 -5.23 10.64
CA LEU A 149 13.01 -6.42 10.55
C LEU A 149 13.82 -7.71 10.47
N THR A 150 14.99 -7.67 9.82
CA THR A 150 15.82 -8.85 9.54
C THR A 150 16.92 -9.09 10.58
N GLN A 151 17.13 -8.19 11.52
CA GLN A 151 18.07 -8.43 12.64
C GLN A 151 17.40 -9.19 13.79
N GLY A 152 18.21 -9.87 14.59
CA GLY A 152 17.73 -10.55 15.80
C GLY A 152 17.47 -9.58 16.95
N HIS A 153 16.30 -9.69 17.57
CA HIS A 153 15.90 -8.88 18.74
C HIS A 153 15.70 -9.80 19.95
N PRO A 154 16.43 -9.64 21.06
CA PRO A 154 16.19 -10.43 22.25
C PRO A 154 14.93 -9.94 22.97
N ALA A 155 14.05 -10.85 23.38
CA ALA A 155 12.86 -10.54 24.19
C ALA A 155 13.24 -10.07 25.61
N ALA A 156 14.41 -10.49 26.09
CA ALA A 156 15.01 -10.08 27.37
C ALA A 156 16.53 -10.02 27.23
N PRO A 157 17.24 -9.25 28.03
CA PRO A 157 18.70 -9.19 28.01
C PRO A 157 19.32 -10.60 28.15
N GLY A 158 20.12 -11.02 27.15
CA GLY A 158 20.75 -12.33 27.09
C GLY A 158 19.84 -13.50 26.69
N GLY A 159 18.59 -13.24 26.32
CA GLY A 159 17.64 -14.23 25.80
C GLY A 159 17.88 -14.57 24.32
N PRO A 160 17.13 -15.56 23.79
CA PRO A 160 17.19 -15.90 22.38
C PRO A 160 16.74 -14.71 21.51
N SER A 161 17.35 -14.59 20.33
CA SER A 161 16.96 -13.55 19.36
C SER A 161 15.77 -14.00 18.54
N PHE A 162 14.82 -13.06 18.36
CA PHE A 162 13.65 -13.21 17.50
C PHE A 162 13.81 -12.31 16.28
N PHE A 163 13.27 -12.74 15.15
CA PHE A 163 13.28 -11.99 13.91
C PHE A 163 11.86 -11.55 13.58
N TYR A 164 11.63 -10.27 13.45
CA TYR A 164 10.29 -9.72 13.22
C TYR A 164 9.75 -9.99 11.81
N ASN A 165 10.61 -10.32 10.87
CA ASN A 165 10.22 -10.75 9.53
C ASN A 165 9.92 -12.26 9.44
N ARG A 166 9.90 -12.99 10.57
CA ARG A 166 9.59 -14.42 10.61
C ARG A 166 8.40 -14.68 11.49
N PHE A 167 7.40 -15.23 10.88
CA PHE A 167 6.15 -15.59 11.53
C PHE A 167 6.32 -16.55 12.71
N THR A 168 7.13 -17.59 12.53
CA THR A 168 7.45 -18.54 13.60
C THR A 168 8.08 -17.88 14.81
N SER A 169 8.90 -16.84 14.59
CA SER A 169 9.51 -16.08 15.68
C SER A 169 8.50 -15.31 16.53
N LEU A 170 7.42 -14.79 15.93
CA LEU A 170 6.36 -14.11 16.67
C LEU A 170 5.56 -15.09 17.54
N ALA A 171 5.32 -16.30 17.04
CA ALA A 171 4.66 -17.36 17.81
C ALA A 171 5.52 -17.77 19.01
N ASP A 172 6.81 -17.96 18.80
CA ASP A 172 7.77 -18.29 19.86
C ASP A 172 7.87 -17.17 20.89
N LEU A 173 7.87 -15.91 20.44
CA LEU A 173 7.86 -14.76 21.34
C LEU A 173 6.61 -14.75 22.21
N ASN A 174 5.42 -15.00 21.66
CA ASN A 174 4.19 -15.10 22.41
C ASN A 174 4.25 -16.18 23.50
N SER A 175 4.83 -17.32 23.21
CA SER A 175 4.98 -18.42 24.18
C SER A 175 5.93 -18.09 25.34
N GLN A 176 6.85 -17.17 25.14
CA GLN A 176 7.87 -16.78 26.11
C GLN A 176 7.48 -15.58 26.99
N TRP A 177 6.38 -14.87 26.66
CA TRP A 177 5.87 -13.86 27.57
C TRP A 177 5.36 -14.53 28.85
N PRO A 178 5.66 -13.99 30.02
CA PRO A 178 5.05 -14.46 31.27
C PRO A 178 3.51 -14.46 31.13
N ALA A 179 2.86 -15.53 31.62
CA ALA A 179 1.42 -15.73 31.41
C ALA A 179 0.55 -14.56 31.91
N ASN A 180 1.05 -13.85 32.93
CA ASN A 180 0.37 -12.68 33.52
C ASN A 180 0.83 -11.33 32.94
N THR A 181 1.65 -11.32 31.87
CA THR A 181 2.05 -10.06 31.25
C THR A 181 0.82 -9.39 30.64
N PRO A 182 0.47 -8.15 31.04
CA PRO A 182 -0.65 -7.44 30.47
C PRO A 182 -0.50 -7.28 28.96
N THR A 183 -1.59 -7.42 28.21
CA THR A 183 -1.57 -7.33 26.74
C THR A 183 -1.01 -6.00 26.25
N ALA A 184 -1.27 -4.90 26.93
CA ALA A 184 -0.70 -3.59 26.62
C ALA A 184 0.85 -3.55 26.67
N GLN A 185 1.49 -4.51 27.36
CA GLN A 185 2.94 -4.66 27.41
C GLN A 185 3.48 -5.67 26.39
N ARG A 186 2.59 -6.40 25.70
CA ARG A 186 2.94 -7.36 24.65
C ARG A 186 2.92 -6.69 23.30
N THR A 187 3.80 -5.73 23.10
CA THR A 187 3.96 -5.05 21.81
C THR A 187 5.28 -5.44 21.18
N VAL A 188 5.21 -5.99 19.98
CA VAL A 188 6.39 -6.23 19.14
C VAL A 188 6.67 -4.97 18.35
N GLN A 189 7.73 -4.27 18.67
CA GLN A 189 8.11 -3.06 17.95
C GLN A 189 8.67 -3.42 16.58
N GLN A 190 8.03 -2.95 15.52
CA GLN A 190 8.38 -3.29 14.14
C GLN A 190 9.43 -2.37 13.52
N ALA A 191 9.74 -1.28 14.17
CA ALA A 191 10.72 -0.31 13.71
C ALA A 191 11.47 0.32 14.90
N PRO A 192 12.72 0.78 14.71
CA PRO A 192 13.47 1.41 15.78
C PRO A 192 12.75 2.65 16.30
N TYR A 193 12.55 2.73 17.59
CA TYR A 193 11.92 3.86 18.24
C TYR A 193 12.68 4.25 19.50
N THR A 194 13.05 5.52 19.59
CA THR A 194 13.61 6.13 20.78
C THR A 194 12.66 7.23 21.25
N ALA A 195 12.33 7.27 22.54
CA ALA A 195 11.46 8.31 23.07
C ALA A 195 11.98 9.73 22.71
N PRO A 196 11.09 10.71 22.49
CA PRO A 196 11.50 12.08 22.16
C PRO A 196 12.43 12.65 23.22
N SER A 197 13.53 13.26 22.77
CA SER A 197 14.44 14.06 23.59
C SER A 197 14.92 15.25 22.76
N ALA A 198 15.34 16.32 23.42
CA ALA A 198 15.80 17.52 22.73
C ALA A 198 16.93 17.20 21.72
N GLY A 199 16.76 17.62 20.50
CA GLY A 199 17.71 17.40 19.39
C GLY A 199 17.68 15.99 18.78
N ASN A 200 16.80 15.10 19.21
CA ASN A 200 16.68 13.77 18.65
C ASN A 200 15.87 13.79 17.35
N ARG A 201 16.45 13.29 16.26
CA ARG A 201 15.71 13.03 15.01
C ARG A 201 14.79 11.84 15.20
N GLY A 202 13.68 11.83 14.48
CA GLY A 202 12.82 10.66 14.35
C GLY A 202 13.57 9.47 13.75
N SER A 203 13.00 8.29 13.90
CA SER A 203 13.45 7.11 13.15
C SER A 203 13.23 7.35 11.65
N ALA A 204 14.19 6.93 10.83
CA ALA A 204 14.02 6.94 9.38
C ALA A 204 13.29 5.71 8.85
N ALA A 205 12.83 4.80 9.72
CA ALA A 205 12.09 3.60 9.30
C ALA A 205 10.77 3.97 8.63
N MET A 206 10.48 3.33 7.49
CA MET A 206 9.32 3.61 6.65
C MET A 206 8.79 2.35 5.98
N GLU A 207 7.47 2.27 5.93
CA GLU A 207 6.71 1.27 5.20
C GLU A 207 5.83 1.95 4.15
N LEU A 208 5.76 1.39 2.95
CA LEU A 208 4.92 1.86 1.85
C LEU A 208 4.02 0.76 1.34
N LYS A 209 2.85 1.17 0.85
CA LYS A 209 1.95 0.32 0.09
C LYS A 209 1.49 1.05 -1.17
N PRO A 210 2.23 0.92 -2.29
CA PRO A 210 1.78 1.40 -3.58
C PRO A 210 0.61 0.56 -4.11
N VAL A 211 -0.27 1.19 -4.87
CA VAL A 211 -1.43 0.60 -5.52
C VAL A 211 -1.42 0.95 -6.98
N LEU A 212 -1.66 -0.03 -7.80
CA LEU A 212 -1.40 0.03 -9.22
C LEU A 212 -2.64 -0.35 -10.03
N TYR A 213 -2.81 0.34 -11.16
CA TYR A 213 -3.71 -0.05 -12.24
C TYR A 213 -2.92 -0.47 -13.47
N LEU A 214 -3.56 -1.27 -14.33
CA LEU A 214 -3.01 -1.66 -15.63
C LEU A 214 -3.27 -0.59 -16.67
N VAL A 215 -2.25 -0.24 -17.45
CA VAL A 215 -2.37 0.51 -18.70
C VAL A 215 -1.69 -0.27 -19.81
N LYS A 216 -2.40 -0.50 -20.91
CA LYS A 216 -1.90 -1.25 -22.06
C LYS A 216 -0.83 -0.47 -22.81
N LYS A 217 0.26 -1.13 -23.23
CA LYS A 217 1.46 -0.50 -23.84
C LYS A 217 1.21 0.26 -25.14
N GLN A 218 0.15 -0.07 -25.87
CA GLN A 218 -0.13 0.48 -27.21
C GLN A 218 -1.57 0.97 -27.37
N LYS A 219 -2.34 1.00 -26.29
CA LYS A 219 -3.75 1.38 -26.34
C LYS A 219 -4.09 2.29 -25.17
N PRO A 220 -4.78 3.39 -25.41
CA PRO A 220 -5.38 4.17 -24.35
C PRO A 220 -6.24 3.26 -23.44
N THR A 221 -6.12 3.45 -22.14
CA THR A 221 -6.78 2.59 -21.15
C THR A 221 -7.53 3.46 -20.15
N PRO A 222 -8.83 3.17 -19.88
CA PRO A 222 -9.60 3.92 -18.91
C PRO A 222 -9.17 3.57 -17.48
N VAL A 223 -8.95 4.59 -16.66
CA VAL A 223 -8.63 4.49 -15.23
C VAL A 223 -9.61 5.39 -14.46
N PRO A 224 -10.34 4.89 -13.46
CA PRO A 224 -11.28 5.70 -12.70
C PRO A 224 -10.55 6.79 -11.90
N VAL A 225 -11.19 7.96 -11.77
CA VAL A 225 -10.62 9.14 -11.09
C VAL A 225 -11.57 9.59 -9.99
N TRP A 226 -11.08 9.69 -8.76
CA TRP A 226 -11.82 10.28 -7.65
C TRP A 226 -11.99 11.79 -7.84
N ARG A 227 -13.26 12.25 -7.82
CA ARG A 227 -13.63 13.67 -7.94
C ARG A 227 -14.56 14.12 -6.81
N GLY A 228 -14.45 13.46 -5.65
CA GLY A 228 -15.36 13.70 -4.54
C GLY A 228 -16.70 12.99 -4.72
N LEU A 229 -17.59 13.19 -3.74
CA LEU A 229 -18.92 12.56 -3.75
C LEU A 229 -19.79 13.05 -4.91
N ALA A 230 -19.70 14.32 -5.28
CA ALA A 230 -20.43 14.90 -6.40
C ALA A 230 -20.05 14.29 -7.75
N GLY A 231 -18.86 13.70 -7.85
CA GLY A 231 -18.37 13.00 -9.05
C GLY A 231 -18.65 11.51 -9.09
N SER A 232 -19.61 11.02 -8.32
CA SER A 232 -19.91 9.59 -8.19
C SER A 232 -21.38 9.29 -8.38
N VAL A 233 -21.70 8.08 -8.89
CA VAL A 233 -23.08 7.59 -8.93
C VAL A 233 -23.56 7.37 -7.50
N ASN A 234 -24.60 8.04 -7.13
CA ASN A 234 -25.29 7.75 -5.89
C ASN A 234 -26.19 6.51 -6.05
N SER A 235 -25.58 5.35 -6.20
CA SER A 235 -26.30 4.09 -6.32
C SER A 235 -26.62 3.46 -4.98
N ASP A 236 -26.04 3.98 -3.90
CA ASP A 236 -26.26 3.43 -2.59
C ASP A 236 -27.52 4.02 -1.97
N THR A 237 -28.62 3.29 -2.13
CA THR A 237 -29.90 3.58 -1.49
C THR A 237 -29.82 3.56 0.04
N THR A 238 -28.70 3.12 0.61
CA THR A 238 -28.44 3.09 2.05
C THR A 238 -27.89 4.42 2.56
N CYS A 239 -27.35 5.28 1.68
CA CYS A 239 -26.83 6.58 2.05
C CYS A 239 -27.94 7.63 2.07
N THR A 240 -28.29 8.11 3.25
CA THR A 240 -29.25 9.20 3.37
C THR A 240 -28.65 10.52 2.91
N PRO A 241 -29.49 11.52 2.50
CA PRO A 241 -29.00 12.84 2.14
C PRO A 241 -28.14 13.50 3.25
N GLU A 242 -28.49 13.28 4.52
CA GLU A 242 -27.72 13.79 5.65
C GLU A 242 -26.37 13.10 5.80
N GLN A 243 -26.28 11.83 5.44
CA GLN A 243 -25.01 11.11 5.43
C GLN A 243 -24.12 11.54 4.28
N GLN A 244 -24.71 11.84 3.12
CA GLN A 244 -23.98 12.42 1.97
C GLN A 244 -23.46 13.81 2.30
N GLU A 245 -24.31 14.68 2.88
CA GLU A 245 -23.95 16.03 3.28
C GLU A 245 -22.85 16.04 4.36
N ALA A 246 -22.80 15.02 5.20
CA ALA A 246 -21.77 14.85 6.23
C ALA A 246 -20.52 14.11 5.75
N ASP A 247 -20.32 13.94 4.42
CA ASP A 247 -19.20 13.21 3.80
C ASP A 247 -18.99 11.79 4.37
N LYS A 248 -20.09 11.11 4.64
CA LYS A 248 -20.06 9.78 5.27
C LYS A 248 -20.21 8.62 4.29
N CYS A 249 -20.43 8.90 3.03
CA CYS A 249 -20.57 7.92 1.97
C CYS A 249 -19.33 7.91 1.10
N HIS A 250 -18.73 6.75 0.92
CA HIS A 250 -17.49 6.59 0.16
C HIS A 250 -17.70 5.57 -0.96
N PRO A 251 -18.25 6.00 -2.12
CA PRO A 251 -18.49 5.10 -3.24
C PRO A 251 -17.18 4.51 -3.76
N THR A 252 -17.22 3.25 -4.15
CA THR A 252 -16.08 2.54 -4.74
C THR A 252 -15.69 3.10 -6.11
N PRO A 253 -14.48 2.84 -6.61
CA PRO A 253 -14.05 3.28 -7.94
C PRO A 253 -14.99 2.92 -9.07
N SER A 254 -15.72 1.80 -8.96
CA SER A 254 -16.74 1.40 -9.94
C SER A 254 -17.94 2.35 -10.06
N LEU A 255 -18.13 3.23 -9.07
CA LEU A 255 -19.22 4.21 -9.04
C LEU A 255 -18.75 5.63 -9.39
N TRP A 256 -17.47 5.82 -9.68
CA TRP A 256 -16.95 7.13 -10.05
C TRP A 256 -17.29 7.46 -11.49
N LEU A 257 -17.83 8.66 -11.70
CA LEU A 257 -18.30 9.11 -13.01
C LEU A 257 -17.18 9.65 -13.90
N THR A 258 -16.00 9.92 -13.37
CA THR A 258 -14.86 10.42 -14.14
C THR A 258 -13.83 9.31 -14.36
N CYS A 259 -13.40 9.15 -15.59
CA CYS A 259 -12.28 8.30 -15.97
C CYS A 259 -11.21 9.10 -16.72
N ALA A 260 -9.97 8.77 -16.49
CA ALA A 260 -8.89 9.19 -17.35
C ALA A 260 -8.67 8.14 -18.44
N ILE A 261 -8.58 8.59 -19.68
CA ILE A 261 -8.07 7.81 -20.80
C ILE A 261 -6.55 7.96 -20.78
N VAL A 262 -5.87 7.04 -20.11
CA VAL A 262 -4.41 7.08 -20.03
C VAL A 262 -3.81 6.56 -21.32
N ASP A 263 -3.16 7.46 -22.06
CA ASP A 263 -2.60 7.18 -23.37
C ASP A 263 -1.07 7.09 -23.33
N PRO A 264 -0.49 5.88 -23.46
CA PRO A 264 0.95 5.69 -23.48
C PRO A 264 1.62 6.17 -24.76
N THR A 265 0.82 6.50 -25.81
CA THR A 265 1.33 6.98 -27.10
C THR A 265 1.29 8.50 -27.21
N ALA A 266 0.62 9.18 -26.28
CA ALA A 266 0.60 10.63 -26.23
C ALA A 266 1.99 11.20 -25.91
N PRO A 267 2.33 12.40 -26.44
CA PRO A 267 3.56 13.09 -26.05
C PRO A 267 3.65 13.27 -24.52
N ALA A 268 4.86 13.14 -23.99
CA ALA A 268 5.07 13.23 -22.54
C ALA A 268 4.72 14.60 -21.93
N ASP A 269 4.72 15.65 -22.74
CA ASP A 269 4.35 17.02 -22.39
C ASP A 269 2.91 17.40 -22.77
N ALA A 270 2.12 16.44 -23.27
CA ALA A 270 0.71 16.69 -23.59
C ALA A 270 -0.06 17.08 -22.33
N PRO A 271 -0.99 18.05 -22.44
CA PRO A 271 -1.82 18.44 -21.31
C PRO A 271 -2.85 17.35 -20.96
N ILE A 272 -3.33 17.41 -19.71
CA ILE A 272 -4.54 16.67 -19.32
C ILE A 272 -5.72 17.54 -19.68
N GLU A 273 -6.61 17.05 -20.55
CA GLU A 273 -7.73 17.80 -21.09
C GLU A 273 -8.98 16.93 -21.24
N GLU A 274 -10.13 17.54 -21.50
CA GLU A 274 -11.35 16.81 -21.83
C GLU A 274 -11.11 15.94 -23.07
N ALA A 275 -11.52 14.67 -23.00
CA ALA A 275 -11.35 13.75 -24.12
C ALA A 275 -12.31 14.05 -25.26
N THR A 276 -11.82 13.91 -26.49
CA THR A 276 -12.68 14.05 -27.70
C THR A 276 -13.63 12.85 -27.85
N PRO A 277 -14.74 13.00 -28.59
CA PRO A 277 -15.63 11.87 -28.84
C PRO A 277 -14.93 10.67 -29.49
N GLU A 278 -13.92 10.88 -30.32
CA GLU A 278 -13.13 9.83 -30.97
C GLU A 278 -12.27 9.05 -29.93
N GLN A 279 -11.67 9.76 -28.97
CA GLN A 279 -10.90 9.15 -27.90
C GLN A 279 -11.81 8.32 -26.98
N ILE A 280 -12.99 8.83 -26.64
CA ILE A 280 -14.01 8.11 -25.85
C ILE A 280 -14.46 6.85 -26.60
N GLN A 281 -14.78 6.97 -27.87
CA GLN A 281 -15.17 5.83 -28.72
C GLN A 281 -14.05 4.79 -28.80
N GLY A 282 -12.78 5.22 -28.78
CA GLY A 282 -11.60 4.35 -28.82
C GLY A 282 -11.46 3.45 -27.59
N VAL A 283 -11.92 3.87 -26.41
CA VAL A 283 -11.84 3.10 -25.16
C VAL A 283 -13.13 2.34 -24.83
N ALA A 284 -14.24 2.65 -25.46
CA ALA A 284 -15.53 2.00 -25.23
C ALA A 284 -15.46 0.47 -25.27
N PRO A 285 -14.78 -0.18 -26.26
CA PRO A 285 -14.65 -1.64 -26.27
C PRO A 285 -13.93 -2.22 -25.03
N LEU A 286 -12.99 -1.48 -24.44
CA LEU A 286 -12.31 -1.91 -23.21
C LEU A 286 -13.23 -1.79 -22.01
N ILE A 287 -14.02 -0.72 -21.93
CA ILE A 287 -15.02 -0.54 -20.86
C ILE A 287 -16.07 -1.65 -20.95
N ASP A 288 -16.57 -1.95 -22.14
CA ASP A 288 -17.52 -3.04 -22.38
C ASP A 288 -16.92 -4.40 -22.01
N GLN A 289 -15.65 -4.65 -22.36
CA GLN A 289 -14.95 -5.87 -21.99
C GLN A 289 -14.86 -6.03 -20.48
N VAL A 290 -14.45 -4.99 -19.76
CA VAL A 290 -14.32 -5.00 -18.30
C VAL A 290 -15.68 -5.20 -17.65
N ASN A 291 -16.70 -4.46 -18.07
CA ASN A 291 -18.04 -4.55 -17.50
C ASN A 291 -18.74 -5.88 -17.84
N SER A 292 -18.49 -6.46 -19.03
CA SER A 292 -19.08 -7.74 -19.45
C SER A 292 -18.53 -8.94 -18.69
N ALA A 293 -17.32 -8.83 -18.17
CA ALA A 293 -16.73 -9.86 -17.32
C ALA A 293 -17.50 -10.03 -15.98
N HIS A 294 -18.34 -9.02 -15.63
CA HIS A 294 -19.08 -8.95 -14.37
C HIS A 294 -20.57 -8.66 -14.59
N PRO A 295 -21.34 -9.64 -15.07
CA PRO A 295 -22.77 -9.45 -15.31
C PRO A 295 -23.50 -9.01 -14.02
N GLY A 296 -24.11 -7.83 -14.06
CA GLY A 296 -24.87 -7.26 -12.94
C GLY A 296 -24.10 -6.25 -12.05
N SER A 297 -22.85 -5.98 -12.35
CA SER A 297 -22.06 -4.93 -11.68
C SER A 297 -21.18 -4.23 -12.70
N ALA A 298 -21.41 -2.94 -12.95
CA ALA A 298 -20.45 -2.15 -13.72
C ALA A 298 -19.16 -1.98 -12.89
N ILE A 299 -18.01 -2.22 -13.52
CA ILE A 299 -16.70 -1.94 -12.91
C ILE A 299 -16.25 -0.51 -13.20
N LEU A 300 -16.69 0.03 -14.31
CA LEU A 300 -16.42 1.41 -14.74
C LEU A 300 -17.73 2.08 -15.13
N SER A 301 -18.06 3.16 -14.43
CA SER A 301 -19.29 3.97 -14.67
C SER A 301 -18.99 5.30 -15.34
N CYS A 302 -17.92 5.39 -16.12
CA CYS A 302 -17.42 6.63 -16.72
C CYS A 302 -18.48 7.37 -17.54
N GLU A 303 -18.74 8.62 -17.19
CA GLU A 303 -19.57 9.58 -17.95
C GLU A 303 -18.74 10.78 -18.44
N HIS A 304 -17.67 11.11 -17.70
CA HIS A 304 -16.73 12.18 -18.01
C HIS A 304 -15.34 11.59 -18.26
N TYR A 305 -14.67 12.08 -19.26
CA TYR A 305 -13.38 11.52 -19.67
C TYR A 305 -12.31 12.60 -19.80
N LEU A 306 -11.14 12.32 -19.22
CA LEU A 306 -9.94 13.14 -19.35
C LEU A 306 -8.92 12.39 -20.21
N HIS A 307 -8.52 12.95 -21.33
CA HIS A 307 -7.36 12.45 -22.07
C HIS A 307 -6.09 12.80 -21.29
N THR A 308 -5.29 11.79 -21.01
CA THR A 308 -4.19 11.89 -20.06
C THR A 308 -2.95 11.19 -20.60
N PRO A 309 -1.81 11.87 -20.78
CA PRO A 309 -0.58 11.20 -21.16
C PRO A 309 -0.08 10.30 -20.03
N LEU A 310 0.59 9.19 -20.36
CA LEU A 310 1.15 8.28 -19.37
C LEU A 310 2.11 8.99 -18.39
N SER A 311 2.83 10.01 -18.86
CA SER A 311 3.74 10.83 -18.05
C SER A 311 3.07 11.59 -16.91
N ALA A 312 1.75 11.69 -16.91
CA ALA A 312 0.99 12.30 -15.81
C ALA A 312 0.86 11.40 -14.57
N LEU A 313 1.31 10.15 -14.66
CA LEU A 313 1.37 9.18 -13.57
C LEU A 313 2.79 8.65 -13.41
N TYR A 314 3.14 8.25 -12.20
CA TYR A 314 4.28 7.36 -12.01
C TYR A 314 3.94 5.97 -12.55
N SER A 315 4.85 5.37 -13.29
CA SER A 315 4.62 4.07 -13.94
C SER A 315 5.92 3.33 -14.20
N PHE A 316 5.82 2.03 -14.34
CA PHE A 316 6.90 1.19 -14.87
C PHE A 316 6.34 0.14 -15.83
N GLN A 317 7.17 -0.34 -16.75
CA GLN A 317 6.80 -1.43 -17.64
C GLN A 317 7.00 -2.77 -16.97
N MET A 318 6.00 -3.64 -17.08
CA MET A 318 6.05 -4.98 -16.52
C MET A 318 6.85 -5.94 -17.42
N THR A 319 7.67 -6.76 -16.79
CA THR A 319 8.24 -7.96 -17.40
C THR A 319 7.17 -9.03 -17.65
N ALA A 320 7.50 -10.10 -18.35
CA ALA A 320 6.57 -11.21 -18.57
C ALA A 320 6.17 -11.91 -17.25
N ASP A 321 7.10 -12.04 -16.31
CA ASP A 321 6.84 -12.65 -15.01
C ASP A 321 5.98 -11.74 -14.13
N GLU A 322 6.21 -10.43 -14.16
CA GLU A 322 5.37 -9.45 -13.47
C GLU A 322 3.96 -9.37 -14.04
N ALA A 323 3.80 -9.39 -15.36
CA ALA A 323 2.48 -9.43 -15.99
C ALA A 323 1.71 -10.69 -15.59
N LYS A 324 2.38 -11.83 -15.52
CA LYS A 324 1.78 -13.08 -15.03
C LYS A 324 1.39 -12.98 -13.56
N ALA A 325 2.24 -12.41 -12.71
CA ALA A 325 1.95 -12.19 -11.28
C ALA A 325 0.78 -11.20 -11.12
N PHE A 326 0.77 -10.11 -11.88
CA PHE A 326 -0.33 -9.15 -11.93
C PHE A 326 -1.67 -9.84 -12.23
N ASN A 327 -1.71 -10.67 -13.28
CA ASN A 327 -2.92 -11.40 -13.69
C ASN A 327 -3.40 -12.40 -12.65
N SER A 328 -2.49 -12.99 -11.85
CA SER A 328 -2.87 -13.92 -10.80
C SER A 328 -3.55 -13.24 -9.60
N THR A 329 -3.37 -11.95 -9.46
CA THR A 329 -3.93 -11.13 -8.37
C THR A 329 -5.09 -10.25 -8.83
N ASN A 330 -5.14 -9.95 -10.13
CA ASN A 330 -6.16 -9.16 -10.78
C ASN A 330 -7.27 -10.09 -11.31
N ILE A 331 -8.19 -10.45 -10.45
CA ILE A 331 -9.19 -11.51 -10.73
C ILE A 331 -10.18 -11.06 -11.83
N GLU A 332 -10.33 -9.78 -12.07
CA GLU A 332 -11.52 -9.24 -12.76
C GLU A 332 -11.23 -8.17 -13.80
N GLY A 333 -9.97 -7.92 -14.11
CA GLY A 333 -9.61 -6.81 -14.98
C GLY A 333 -9.10 -7.20 -16.36
N LEU A 334 -8.54 -6.21 -17.02
CA LEU A 334 -7.78 -6.40 -18.24
C LEU A 334 -6.56 -7.27 -17.98
N GLN A 335 -6.29 -8.20 -18.88
CA GLN A 335 -5.09 -9.04 -18.76
C GLN A 335 -3.84 -8.25 -19.13
N ALA A 336 -2.85 -8.32 -18.26
CA ALA A 336 -1.54 -7.73 -18.46
C ALA A 336 -0.67 -8.60 -19.37
N GLU A 337 0.16 -7.95 -20.17
CA GLU A 337 1.16 -8.57 -21.04
C GLU A 337 2.53 -7.91 -20.79
N ALA A 338 3.60 -8.59 -21.14
CA ALA A 338 4.93 -8.02 -21.08
C ALA A 338 5.01 -6.68 -21.83
N GLY A 339 5.55 -5.66 -21.18
CA GLY A 339 5.64 -4.31 -21.69
C GLY A 339 4.42 -3.41 -21.43
N ASP A 340 3.31 -3.93 -20.91
CA ASP A 340 2.24 -3.11 -20.36
C ASP A 340 2.72 -2.36 -19.11
N TYR A 341 2.03 -1.28 -18.76
CA TYR A 341 2.43 -0.43 -17.64
C TYR A 341 1.60 -0.73 -16.40
N ALA A 342 2.30 -0.83 -15.26
CA ALA A 342 1.70 -0.67 -13.95
C ALA A 342 1.80 0.81 -13.59
N VAL A 343 0.65 1.49 -13.42
CA VAL A 343 0.59 2.91 -13.09
C VAL A 343 0.20 3.11 -11.63
N LEU A 344 0.93 3.97 -10.93
CA LEU A 344 0.68 4.27 -9.53
C LEU A 344 -0.58 5.13 -9.39
N THR A 345 -1.66 4.56 -8.84
CA THR A 345 -2.89 5.29 -8.57
C THR A 345 -3.02 5.73 -7.12
N ALA A 346 -2.36 5.01 -6.20
CA ALA A 346 -2.38 5.35 -4.79
C ALA A 346 -1.12 4.85 -4.08
N MET A 347 -0.83 5.43 -2.91
CA MET A 347 0.25 4.98 -2.04
C MET A 347 -0.01 5.36 -0.59
N HIS A 348 -0.01 4.38 0.31
CA HIS A 348 0.15 4.64 1.74
C HIS A 348 1.63 4.80 2.07
N VAL A 349 1.93 5.75 2.95
CA VAL A 349 3.29 6.05 3.43
C VAL A 349 3.25 6.20 4.95
N ASN A 350 3.94 5.33 5.65
CA ASN A 350 3.98 5.30 7.11
C ASN A 350 5.41 5.48 7.59
N THR A 351 5.67 6.42 8.52
CA THR A 351 7.01 6.62 9.07
C THR A 351 7.03 6.46 10.59
N LYS A 352 8.08 5.87 11.13
CA LYS A 352 8.26 5.70 12.59
C LYS A 352 8.83 6.95 13.26
N GLU A 353 8.55 8.13 12.75
CA GLU A 353 8.96 9.40 13.37
C GLU A 353 8.22 9.66 14.70
N LEU A 354 7.01 9.12 14.87
CA LEU A 354 6.23 9.16 16.11
C LEU A 354 6.02 7.75 16.70
N ALA A 355 5.63 7.68 17.97
CA ALA A 355 5.33 6.40 18.64
C ALA A 355 4.25 5.59 17.89
N ASN A 356 3.17 6.27 17.51
CA ASN A 356 2.05 5.68 16.78
C ASN A 356 2.18 5.90 15.27
N TRP A 357 3.42 6.10 14.78
CA TRP A 357 3.77 6.40 13.40
C TRP A 357 3.18 7.74 12.92
N THR A 358 3.66 8.24 11.81
CA THR A 358 2.98 9.26 11.00
C THR A 358 2.35 8.57 9.82
N TRP A 359 1.17 9.00 9.44
CA TRP A 359 0.37 8.40 8.39
C TRP A 359 0.04 9.44 7.35
N GLN A 360 0.35 9.15 6.11
CA GLN A 360 -0.05 9.92 4.95
C GLN A 360 -0.41 8.97 3.84
N THR A 361 -1.43 9.34 3.07
CA THR A 361 -1.83 8.58 1.90
C THR A 361 -2.03 9.51 0.72
N PHE A 362 -1.56 9.06 -0.43
CA PHE A 362 -1.56 9.79 -1.68
C PHE A 362 -2.40 9.04 -2.70
N TRP A 363 -3.14 9.75 -3.53
CA TRP A 363 -3.88 9.16 -4.64
C TRP A 363 -3.85 10.06 -5.85
N TRP A 364 -3.90 9.44 -7.02
CA TRP A 364 -3.87 10.15 -8.28
C TRP A 364 -5.19 10.89 -8.51
N GLN A 365 -5.09 12.18 -8.66
CA GLN A 365 -6.19 13.11 -8.87
C GLN A 365 -5.73 14.21 -9.82
N PRO A 366 -5.80 13.96 -11.14
CA PRO A 366 -5.30 14.90 -12.14
C PRO A 366 -6.15 16.18 -12.22
N GLY A 367 -5.55 17.22 -12.79
CA GLY A 367 -6.20 18.50 -12.99
C GLY A 367 -6.09 19.45 -11.79
N SER A 368 -6.88 20.52 -11.80
CA SER A 368 -7.03 21.45 -10.68
C SER A 368 -7.62 20.75 -9.46
N ASP A 369 -7.54 21.37 -8.31
CA ASP A 369 -8.16 20.84 -7.09
C ASP A 369 -9.58 20.37 -7.38
N ALA A 370 -9.92 19.18 -6.86
CA ALA A 370 -11.28 18.69 -6.96
C ALA A 370 -12.24 19.71 -6.33
N PRO A 371 -13.47 19.81 -6.81
CA PRO A 371 -14.47 20.70 -6.22
C PRO A 371 -14.71 20.44 -4.73
N ASP A 372 -14.24 19.31 -4.25
CA ASP A 372 -14.37 18.82 -2.89
C ASP A 372 -13.00 18.35 -2.40
N ASP A 373 -12.51 18.96 -1.34
CA ASP A 373 -11.21 18.67 -0.73
C ASP A 373 -11.22 17.40 0.14
N PHE A 374 -12.27 16.58 0.05
CA PHE A 374 -12.45 15.40 0.89
C PHE A 374 -12.02 14.11 0.18
N PRO A 375 -11.32 13.18 0.85
CA PRO A 375 -10.80 13.22 2.24
C PRO A 375 -9.50 14.01 2.38
N GLY A 376 -9.00 14.62 1.34
CA GLY A 376 -7.78 15.41 1.31
C GLY A 376 -7.66 16.21 0.03
N SER A 377 -6.54 16.91 -0.15
CA SER A 377 -6.37 17.85 -1.24
C SER A 377 -4.92 17.99 -1.68
N LYS A 378 -4.68 18.89 -2.65
CA LYS A 378 -3.35 19.35 -3.07
C LYS A 378 -2.82 20.52 -2.25
N LYS A 379 -3.58 21.01 -1.25
CA LYS A 379 -3.16 22.13 -0.39
C LYS A 379 -1.81 21.87 0.26
N GLY A 380 -0.98 22.89 0.35
CA GLY A 380 0.34 22.83 0.95
C GLY A 380 1.38 22.04 0.15
N MET A 381 1.07 21.67 -1.09
CA MET A 381 2.06 21.07 -2.00
C MET A 381 3.22 22.04 -2.18
N THR A 382 4.44 21.51 -2.02
CA THR A 382 5.68 22.31 -2.11
C THR A 382 6.24 22.30 -3.52
N ASP A 383 7.13 23.25 -3.81
CA ASP A 383 7.82 23.31 -5.11
C ASP A 383 8.77 22.13 -5.36
N LYS A 384 9.08 21.33 -4.33
CA LYS A 384 9.85 20.11 -4.46
C LYS A 384 9.09 19.00 -5.19
N VAL A 385 7.74 19.04 -5.17
CA VAL A 385 6.92 18.12 -5.92
C VAL A 385 6.88 18.56 -7.38
N THR A 386 7.40 17.73 -8.27
CA THR A 386 7.51 18.02 -9.71
C THR A 386 6.91 16.92 -10.56
N GLY A 387 6.76 17.17 -11.85
CA GLY A 387 6.31 16.17 -12.83
C GLY A 387 4.97 15.52 -12.45
N ALA A 388 4.89 14.20 -12.63
CA ALA A 388 3.72 13.40 -12.31
C ALA A 388 3.23 13.57 -10.86
N GLY A 389 4.16 13.83 -9.92
CA GLY A 389 3.83 14.00 -8.50
C GLY A 389 2.81 15.10 -8.22
N ARG A 390 2.73 16.12 -9.06
CA ARG A 390 1.75 17.22 -8.93
C ARG A 390 0.31 16.82 -9.24
N ASN A 391 0.11 15.65 -9.83
CA ASN A 391 -1.22 15.11 -10.15
C ASN A 391 -1.79 14.22 -9.03
N TYR A 392 -1.22 14.28 -7.83
CA TYR A 392 -1.72 13.53 -6.68
C TYR A 392 -2.35 14.47 -5.64
N ALA A 393 -3.34 13.97 -4.95
CA ALA A 393 -3.88 14.55 -3.73
C ALA A 393 -3.40 13.73 -2.52
N MET A 394 -3.58 14.27 -1.33
CA MET A 394 -3.06 13.68 -0.09
C MET A 394 -3.95 14.02 1.10
N CYS A 395 -4.07 13.08 2.06
CA CYS A 395 -4.43 13.38 3.43
C CYS A 395 -3.42 12.82 4.43
N THR A 396 -3.47 13.32 5.66
CA THR A 396 -2.55 12.93 6.74
C THR A 396 -3.29 12.63 8.03
N ALA A 397 -2.75 11.70 8.82
CA ALA A 397 -3.19 11.42 10.17
C ALA A 397 -1.95 11.26 11.08
N TYR A 398 -1.57 12.32 11.76
CA TYR A 398 -0.48 12.32 12.76
C TYR A 398 -1.01 12.14 14.18
N ASN A 399 -2.34 12.14 14.34
CA ASN A 399 -3.07 11.80 15.54
C ASN A 399 -4.43 11.20 15.10
N GLN A 400 -5.05 10.41 15.95
CA GLN A 400 -6.41 9.90 15.71
C GLN A 400 -7.45 11.03 15.61
N THR A 401 -7.24 12.10 16.39
CA THR A 401 -8.15 13.24 16.51
C THR A 401 -7.49 14.52 16.02
N GLN A 402 -8.30 15.57 15.86
CA GLN A 402 -7.85 16.92 15.52
C GLN A 402 -7.16 17.58 16.72
N GLY A 403 -5.99 17.04 17.09
CA GLY A 403 -5.17 17.48 18.21
C GLY A 403 -5.45 16.74 19.51
N ARG A 404 -4.52 16.92 20.46
CA ARG A 404 -4.57 16.28 21.77
C ARG A 404 -5.78 16.76 22.58
N GLY A 405 -6.55 15.81 23.09
CA GLY A 405 -7.74 16.10 23.90
C GLY A 405 -9.00 16.49 23.10
N SER A 406 -8.91 16.54 21.78
CA SER A 406 -10.08 16.70 20.92
C SER A 406 -10.85 15.39 20.83
N SER A 407 -12.19 15.44 20.82
CA SER A 407 -13.06 14.31 20.50
C SER A 407 -13.34 14.19 18.99
N LYS A 408 -12.98 15.23 18.21
CA LYS A 408 -13.23 15.23 16.77
C LYS A 408 -12.19 14.37 16.07
N MET A 409 -12.64 13.32 15.38
CA MET A 409 -11.77 12.44 14.61
C MET A 409 -11.14 13.20 13.43
N THR A 410 -9.91 12.83 13.12
CA THR A 410 -9.32 13.12 11.82
C THR A 410 -9.85 12.12 10.83
N VAL A 411 -10.47 12.56 9.75
CA VAL A 411 -10.84 11.67 8.64
C VAL A 411 -9.73 11.70 7.60
N CYS A 412 -9.15 10.55 7.32
CA CYS A 412 -8.13 10.38 6.29
C CYS A 412 -8.15 8.93 5.81
N PHE A 413 -8.47 8.75 4.54
CA PHE A 413 -8.50 7.46 3.86
C PHE A 413 -8.06 7.62 2.40
N ASN A 414 -7.73 6.52 1.76
CA ASN A 414 -7.40 6.52 0.33
C ASN A 414 -8.62 6.08 -0.48
N PRO A 415 -9.13 6.92 -1.39
CA PRO A 415 -10.31 6.58 -2.18
C PRO A 415 -10.16 5.29 -2.99
N TYR A 416 -8.96 4.99 -3.50
CA TYR A 416 -8.73 3.76 -4.28
C TYR A 416 -8.65 2.49 -3.42
N LEU A 417 -8.32 2.61 -2.13
CA LEU A 417 -8.06 1.48 -1.27
C LEU A 417 -9.14 1.22 -0.23
N GLU A 418 -9.73 2.29 0.27
CA GLU A 418 -10.51 2.26 1.51
C GLU A 418 -11.97 2.63 1.27
N THR A 419 -12.42 2.47 0.03
CA THR A 419 -13.83 2.48 -0.34
C THR A 419 -14.25 1.06 -0.73
N SER A 420 -15.33 0.57 -0.16
CA SER A 420 -15.81 -0.80 -0.40
C SER A 420 -17.32 -0.87 -0.20
N PRO A 421 -18.03 -1.68 -1.00
CA PRO A 421 -19.46 -1.96 -0.77
C PRO A 421 -19.75 -2.51 0.63
N ASN A 422 -18.75 -3.13 1.26
CA ASN A 422 -18.87 -3.68 2.61
C ASN A 422 -18.74 -2.63 3.72
N ILE A 423 -18.36 -1.40 3.35
CA ILE A 423 -18.24 -0.26 4.27
C ILE A 423 -19.08 0.88 3.68
N PRO A 424 -20.42 0.76 3.72
CA PRO A 424 -21.29 1.71 3.03
C PRO A 424 -21.13 3.15 3.52
N LEU A 425 -20.71 3.34 4.75
CA LEU A 425 -20.41 4.67 5.30
C LEU A 425 -18.92 5.05 5.15
N GLY A 426 -18.09 4.17 4.58
CA GLY A 426 -16.66 4.35 4.43
C GLY A 426 -15.91 4.46 5.76
N VAL A 427 -14.64 4.81 5.66
CA VAL A 427 -13.78 5.05 6.82
C VAL A 427 -14.10 6.45 7.39
N GLN A 428 -14.64 6.50 8.61
CA GLN A 428 -14.97 7.75 9.31
C GLN A 428 -13.89 8.16 10.31
N SER A 429 -12.73 7.53 10.21
CA SER A 429 -11.55 7.78 11.02
C SER A 429 -10.31 7.90 10.12
N ASN A 430 -9.23 7.28 10.49
CA ASN A 430 -7.99 7.39 9.73
C ASN A 430 -7.14 6.12 9.84
N CYS A 431 -6.07 6.09 9.05
CA CYS A 431 -5.10 5.00 9.01
C CYS A 431 -4.62 4.56 10.40
N MET A 432 -4.32 5.52 11.29
CA MET A 432 -3.82 5.23 12.63
C MET A 432 -4.83 4.42 13.46
N THR A 433 -6.11 4.71 13.34
CA THR A 433 -7.15 3.99 14.07
C THR A 433 -7.24 2.53 13.62
N CYS A 434 -7.24 2.30 12.32
CA CYS A 434 -7.25 0.95 11.75
C CYS A 434 -5.95 0.19 12.06
N HIS A 435 -4.81 0.79 11.75
CA HIS A 435 -3.51 0.16 11.95
C HIS A 435 -3.15 -0.05 13.41
N GLY A 436 -3.67 0.78 14.32
CA GLY A 436 -3.50 0.59 15.76
C GLY A 436 -4.11 -0.71 16.29
N THR A 437 -4.99 -1.36 15.52
CA THR A 437 -5.55 -2.67 15.87
C THR A 437 -4.72 -3.85 15.37
N ALA A 438 -3.58 -3.59 14.72
CA ALA A 438 -2.68 -4.63 14.24
C ALA A 438 -2.16 -5.48 15.41
N ALA A 439 -2.53 -6.75 15.43
CA ALA A 439 -2.22 -7.65 16.52
C ALA A 439 -2.24 -9.12 16.09
N VAL A 440 -1.61 -9.95 16.90
CA VAL A 440 -1.53 -11.40 16.72
C VAL A 440 -2.15 -12.07 17.93
N ALA A 441 -3.06 -13.02 17.72
CA ALA A 441 -3.71 -13.75 18.81
C ALA A 441 -2.73 -14.67 19.52
N SER A 442 -2.66 -14.58 20.86
CA SER A 442 -1.78 -15.43 21.68
C SER A 442 -2.25 -16.89 21.76
N ALA A 443 -3.55 -17.15 21.52
CA ALA A 443 -4.16 -18.48 21.68
C ALA A 443 -3.70 -19.52 20.66
N PHE A 444 -3.02 -19.14 19.59
CA PHE A 444 -2.53 -20.07 18.56
C PHE A 444 -1.21 -20.75 18.91
N ALA A 445 -0.55 -20.36 20.00
CA ALA A 445 0.74 -20.90 20.40
C ALA A 445 0.68 -22.30 21.03
N ASN A 446 -0.49 -22.84 21.37
CA ASN A 446 -0.59 -24.00 22.27
C ASN A 446 -1.22 -25.28 21.68
N THR A 447 -1.42 -25.41 20.39
CA THR A 447 -1.83 -26.71 19.80
C THR A 447 -0.68 -27.35 19.04
N ALA A 448 0.16 -28.06 19.78
CA ALA A 448 1.35 -28.78 19.27
C ALA A 448 1.05 -29.95 18.31
N SER A 449 -0.13 -30.05 17.72
CA SER A 449 -0.52 -31.19 16.88
C SER A 449 -1.08 -30.80 15.51
N SER A 450 -1.05 -29.54 15.14
CA SER A 450 -1.41 -29.11 13.78
C SER A 450 -0.41 -28.06 13.31
N PRO A 451 -0.07 -28.00 12.00
CA PRO A 451 0.70 -26.86 11.50
C PRO A 451 0.02 -25.59 11.99
N PRO A 452 0.76 -24.52 12.33
CA PRO A 452 0.20 -23.33 12.94
C PRO A 452 -0.97 -22.89 12.06
N ALA A 453 -2.16 -23.06 12.63
CA ALA A 453 -3.36 -22.61 11.98
C ALA A 453 -3.13 -21.14 11.69
N THR A 454 -3.24 -20.81 10.44
CA THR A 454 -3.26 -19.51 9.83
C THR A 454 -3.60 -18.43 10.82
N TRP A 455 -2.75 -17.44 10.89
CA TRP A 455 -2.95 -16.24 11.67
C TRP A 455 -4.25 -15.60 11.17
N VAL A 456 -5.25 -15.67 11.98
CA VAL A 456 -6.47 -14.92 11.70
C VAL A 456 -6.15 -13.49 12.06
N LEU A 457 -5.99 -12.67 11.07
CA LEU A 457 -6.19 -11.23 11.19
C LEU A 457 -7.61 -11.03 11.69
N GLN A 458 -7.81 -11.12 12.99
CA GLN A 458 -9.06 -10.67 13.58
C GLN A 458 -8.97 -9.16 13.68
N THR A 459 -9.34 -8.51 12.60
CA THR A 459 -9.85 -7.18 12.80
C THR A 459 -11.12 -7.31 13.62
N PRO A 460 -11.34 -6.43 14.59
CA PRO A 460 -12.65 -6.32 15.19
C PRO A 460 -13.67 -6.23 14.05
N SER A 461 -14.67 -7.09 14.06
CA SER A 461 -15.88 -6.80 13.32
C SER A 461 -16.25 -5.39 13.73
N TYR A 462 -16.11 -4.42 12.88
CA TYR A 462 -16.36 -2.99 13.09
C TYR A 462 -17.49 -2.66 14.08
N PRO A 463 -17.38 -2.93 15.39
CA PRO A 463 -18.50 -2.69 16.26
C PRO A 463 -18.74 -1.21 16.44
N CYS A 464 -17.73 -0.38 16.14
CA CYS A 464 -17.79 1.04 16.44
C CYS A 464 -17.57 1.92 15.23
N ASP A 465 -17.63 1.38 13.99
CA ASP A 465 -17.45 2.11 12.73
C ASP A 465 -16.20 3.03 12.71
N TYR A 466 -15.19 2.74 13.55
CA TYR A 466 -14.02 3.58 13.77
C TYR A 466 -14.34 5.08 13.98
N LYS A 467 -15.43 5.36 14.68
CA LYS A 467 -15.93 6.73 14.91
C LYS A 467 -15.33 7.43 16.13
N ALA A 468 -14.70 6.65 17.02
CA ALA A 468 -14.13 7.17 18.27
C ALA A 468 -12.65 6.85 18.38
N PRO A 469 -11.86 7.70 19.07
CA PRO A 469 -10.47 7.40 19.35
C PRO A 469 -10.31 6.12 20.16
N ILE A 470 -9.33 5.30 19.80
CA ILE A 470 -9.00 4.05 20.49
C ILE A 470 -7.82 4.32 21.44
N ASN A 471 -7.98 3.97 22.71
CA ASN A 471 -6.84 3.89 23.61
C ASN A 471 -6.16 2.51 23.43
N PHE A 472 -5.13 2.45 22.61
CA PHE A 472 -4.43 1.21 22.28
C PHE A 472 -3.84 0.49 23.51
N ALA A 473 -3.58 1.18 24.61
CA ALA A 473 -3.03 0.59 25.83
C ALA A 473 -4.08 -0.15 26.68
N THR A 474 -5.34 0.27 26.61
CA THR A 474 -6.40 -0.22 27.51
C THR A 474 -7.62 -0.79 26.79
N TYR A 475 -7.62 -0.78 25.46
CA TYR A 475 -8.76 -1.26 24.68
C TYR A 475 -8.99 -2.76 24.92
N PRO A 476 -10.19 -3.19 25.36
CA PRO A 476 -10.43 -4.58 25.77
C PRO A 476 -10.20 -5.63 24.68
N TRP A 477 -10.28 -5.19 23.41
CA TRP A 477 -10.01 -6.02 22.24
C TRP A 477 -8.64 -6.70 22.27
N PHE A 478 -7.63 -6.05 22.82
CA PHE A 478 -6.27 -6.59 22.85
C PHE A 478 -6.03 -7.63 23.94
N THR A 479 -7.06 -7.99 24.75
CA THR A 479 -6.90 -9.02 25.76
C THR A 479 -6.54 -10.37 25.12
N GLY A 480 -5.35 -10.87 25.42
CA GLY A 480 -4.83 -12.13 24.86
C GLY A 480 -4.13 -11.97 23.49
N PHE A 481 -3.95 -10.75 22.99
CA PHE A 481 -3.23 -10.46 21.75
C PHE A 481 -1.85 -9.86 22.03
N THR A 482 -0.95 -10.03 21.08
CA THR A 482 0.30 -9.27 21.01
C THR A 482 0.17 -8.25 19.88
N THR A 483 0.28 -6.97 20.17
CA THR A 483 0.20 -5.90 19.17
C THR A 483 1.49 -5.85 18.35
N THR A 484 1.36 -5.48 17.08
CA THR A 484 2.47 -5.46 16.11
C THR A 484 2.86 -4.05 15.71
N ASP A 485 2.82 -3.11 16.65
CA ASP A 485 3.28 -1.74 16.45
C ASP A 485 2.70 -1.09 15.19
N PHE A 486 1.40 -1.24 14.99
CA PHE A 486 0.66 -0.69 13.84
C PHE A 486 0.97 -1.33 12.48
N SER A 487 1.90 -2.27 12.38
CA SER A 487 2.19 -2.92 11.10
C SER A 487 1.31 -4.15 10.88
N TRP A 488 0.59 -4.16 9.77
CA TRP A 488 -0.13 -5.32 9.26
C TRP A 488 0.73 -6.20 8.33
N ALA A 489 1.89 -5.73 7.90
CA ALA A 489 2.72 -6.43 6.93
C ALA A 489 3.18 -7.80 7.42
N ILE A 490 3.49 -7.92 8.71
CA ILE A 490 4.01 -9.15 9.31
C ILE A 490 2.90 -10.17 9.58
N PRO A 491 1.75 -9.79 10.19
CA PRO A 491 0.66 -10.73 10.39
C PRO A 491 -0.06 -11.15 9.11
N ALA A 492 0.16 -10.43 8.01
CA ALA A 492 -0.61 -10.60 6.77
C ALA A 492 -0.05 -11.66 5.81
N ASP A 493 0.96 -12.44 6.21
CA ASP A 493 1.47 -13.51 5.35
C ASP A 493 0.35 -14.52 5.02
N PRO A 494 0.07 -14.77 3.74
CA PRO A 494 -1.13 -15.46 3.30
C PRO A 494 -0.97 -16.97 3.42
N GLN A 495 -1.34 -17.48 4.55
CA GLN A 495 -1.77 -18.87 4.59
C GLN A 495 -3.31 -18.89 4.47
N PRO A 496 -3.91 -19.80 3.72
CA PRO A 496 -5.36 -19.88 3.58
C PRO A 496 -6.00 -20.05 4.98
N LEU A 497 -6.99 -19.21 5.27
CA LEU A 497 -7.76 -19.29 6.52
C LEU A 497 -8.31 -20.70 6.71
N PRO A 498 -8.31 -21.26 7.92
CA PRO A 498 -9.03 -22.51 8.20
C PRO A 498 -10.51 -22.30 7.91
N GLN A 499 -11.11 -23.22 7.19
CA GLN A 499 -12.48 -23.14 6.72
C GLN A 499 -13.55 -23.28 7.83
N ASN A 500 -13.21 -23.12 9.10
CA ASN A 500 -14.17 -23.21 10.18
C ASN A 500 -14.23 -21.93 11.02
N PRO A 501 -15.09 -20.96 10.64
CA PRO A 501 -15.28 -19.72 11.39
C PRO A 501 -15.91 -19.92 12.78
N ASN A 502 -16.38 -21.13 13.10
CA ASN A 502 -17.15 -21.40 14.33
C ASN A 502 -16.28 -21.56 15.60
N ASN A 503 -14.95 -21.60 15.47
CA ASN A 503 -14.03 -21.70 16.60
C ASN A 503 -13.38 -20.37 17.00
N LEU A 504 -13.78 -19.26 16.42
CA LEU A 504 -13.34 -17.95 16.85
C LEU A 504 -14.16 -17.54 18.09
N PRO A 505 -13.53 -17.00 19.14
CA PRO A 505 -14.32 -16.43 20.24
C PRO A 505 -15.27 -15.40 19.66
N SER A 506 -16.55 -15.58 19.94
CA SER A 506 -17.58 -14.60 19.59
C SER A 506 -17.10 -13.23 20.08
N PRO A 507 -17.14 -12.20 19.24
CA PRO A 507 -16.87 -10.86 19.72
C PRO A 507 -17.83 -10.61 20.86
N ALA A 508 -17.31 -10.55 22.08
CA ALA A 508 -18.10 -10.06 23.19
C ALA A 508 -18.71 -8.73 22.71
N THR A 509 -19.97 -8.55 22.92
CA THR A 509 -20.69 -7.31 22.60
C THR A 509 -19.93 -6.15 23.21
N LEU A 510 -19.02 -5.57 22.43
CA LEU A 510 -18.26 -4.40 22.83
C LEU A 510 -19.27 -3.25 22.86
N ASN A 511 -19.53 -2.76 24.05
CA ASN A 511 -20.24 -1.50 24.18
C ASN A 511 -19.30 -0.42 23.63
N CYS A 512 -19.59 0.07 22.45
CA CYS A 512 -18.94 1.25 21.91
C CYS A 512 -19.32 2.46 22.77
N PRO A 513 -18.35 3.29 23.18
CA PRO A 513 -18.63 4.50 23.94
C PRO A 513 -19.45 5.51 23.12
#